data_2f670bcf0180602ba92ea75df6988449
#
_entry.id   2f670bcf0180602ba92ea75df6988449
#
_cell.length_a   1.000
_cell.length_b   1.000
_cell.length_c   1.000
_cell.angle_alpha   90.00
_cell.angle_beta   90.00
_cell.angle_gamma   90.00
#
_symmetry.space_group_name_H-M   'P 1'
#
loop_
_entity.id
_entity.type
_entity.pdbx_description
1 polymer ?
#
loop_
_entity_poly.entity_id
_entity_poly.type
_entity_poly.pdbx_seq_one_letter_code
_entity_poly.pdbx_strand_id
1 'polypeptide(L)'
;MIKRIYLLLMLFGGCLFSMRAAIKEEIYVNHIADTVEFGNEFLTRKFLVKNDKVRTYMIENKRMGKQVSRIIPEATSEDFIIRTLSADSVVADIRSSDLFLQRVQVADEGKDGKKLVFHYKSFRHQKVDWQVNMVLTLEEGKHYMRKYLEITVPDSQRHLARLDYIDFEPMNLPEGYAVWTHPVMEQGVGGVSGYYISLGQPVYIQGMFFGLEFPASETEIEGNQKVRIRYYSGKSFEMLASEGRMVDSGTFTTWKEVIGATRSTDMDVIQTDFFSYIHDISVPVDFRIQYNSWYDFMLDINENNILNSFREVERGLTQNG
;
A
#
# COMPACT_ATOMS: atom_id res chain seq x y z
N MET A 1 14.16 -55.30 49.32
CA MET A 1 12.89 -54.53 49.18
C MET A 1 13.21 -53.08 48.84
N ILE A 2 14.15 -52.79 47.91
CA ILE A 2 14.60 -51.40 47.55
C ILE A 2 14.80 -51.26 46.01
N LYS A 3 14.08 -52.00 45.20
CA LYS A 3 14.21 -51.92 43.74
C LYS A 3 12.92 -51.53 42.99
N ARG A 4 11.88 -51.05 43.67
CA ARG A 4 10.60 -50.72 43.04
C ARG A 4 10.16 -49.25 43.19
N ILE A 5 11.01 -48.36 43.74
CA ILE A 5 10.65 -46.94 43.96
C ILE A 5 11.26 -46.03 42.89
N TYR A 6 12.23 -46.47 42.10
CA TYR A 6 12.85 -45.63 41.06
C TYR A 6 12.16 -45.61 39.71
N LEU A 7 11.09 -46.40 39.52
CA LEU A 7 10.37 -46.46 38.23
C LEU A 7 9.14 -45.54 38.18
N LEU A 8 8.76 -44.93 39.31
CA LEU A 8 7.58 -44.03 39.33
C LEU A 8 7.90 -42.55 39.30
N LEU A 9 9.18 -42.17 39.38
CA LEU A 9 9.63 -40.76 39.32
C LEU A 9 10.10 -40.31 37.94
N MET A 10 10.19 -41.20 36.94
CA MET A 10 10.51 -40.85 35.55
C MET A 10 9.30 -40.70 34.64
N LEU A 11 8.09 -40.91 35.12
CA LEU A 11 6.86 -40.75 34.32
C LEU A 11 6.10 -39.44 34.58
N PHE A 12 6.59 -38.58 35.46
CA PHE A 12 6.00 -37.27 35.71
C PHE A 12 6.86 -36.08 35.26
N GLY A 13 8.05 -36.36 34.64
CA GLY A 13 8.97 -35.33 34.14
C GLY A 13 8.76 -34.93 32.68
N GLY A 14 7.78 -35.46 31.98
CA GLY A 14 7.71 -35.41 30.54
C GLY A 14 6.47 -34.77 29.92
N CYS A 15 5.81 -33.80 30.53
CA CYS A 15 4.73 -33.03 29.85
C CYS A 15 4.44 -31.71 30.54
N LEU A 16 5.50 -30.93 30.78
CA LEU A 16 5.35 -29.48 30.85
C LEU A 16 5.80 -28.86 29.48
N PHE A 17 5.30 -29.43 28.38
CA PHE A 17 5.09 -28.59 27.21
C PHE A 17 4.03 -27.58 27.61
N SER A 18 4.48 -26.41 28.00
CA SER A 18 3.64 -25.24 28.10
C SER A 18 2.88 -25.14 26.77
N MET A 19 1.61 -25.52 26.77
CA MET A 19 0.65 -24.94 25.87
C MET A 19 0.70 -23.45 26.16
N ARG A 20 1.61 -22.72 25.52
CA ARG A 20 1.34 -21.33 25.17
C ARG A 20 0.11 -21.43 24.30
N ALA A 21 -1.07 -21.24 24.91
CA ALA A 21 -2.23 -20.83 24.13
C ALA A 21 -1.71 -19.70 23.27
N ALA A 22 -1.74 -19.91 21.96
CA ALA A 22 -1.48 -18.81 21.02
C ALA A 22 -2.49 -17.75 21.44
N ILE A 23 -2.01 -16.67 22.06
CA ILE A 23 -2.83 -15.49 22.31
C ILE A 23 -3.25 -15.09 20.90
N LYS A 24 -4.53 -15.23 20.59
CA LYS A 24 -5.07 -14.85 19.31
C LYS A 24 -4.84 -13.35 19.22
N GLU A 25 -3.98 -12.96 18.30
CA GLU A 25 -3.53 -11.60 18.11
C GLU A 25 -4.68 -10.80 17.52
N GLU A 26 -5.39 -10.09 18.36
CA GLU A 26 -6.68 -9.49 18.00
C GLU A 26 -6.48 -8.13 17.32
N ILE A 27 -7.09 -7.98 16.14
CA ILE A 27 -7.22 -6.67 15.50
C ILE A 27 -8.26 -5.88 16.29
N TYR A 28 -7.88 -4.69 16.74
CA TYR A 28 -8.75 -3.83 17.55
C TYR A 28 -9.11 -2.53 16.86
N VAL A 29 -10.29 -2.03 17.19
CA VAL A 29 -10.73 -0.67 16.91
C VAL A 29 -11.18 -0.06 18.22
N ASN A 30 -10.51 0.99 18.67
CA ASN A 30 -10.84 1.69 19.89
C ASN A 30 -11.36 3.08 19.57
N HIS A 31 -12.47 3.46 20.22
CA HIS A 31 -12.99 4.82 20.19
C HIS A 31 -12.78 5.44 21.58
N ILE A 32 -11.88 6.43 21.68
CA ILE A 32 -11.54 7.08 22.93
C ILE A 32 -11.68 8.58 22.72
N ALA A 33 -12.72 9.19 23.28
CA ALA A 33 -13.06 10.60 23.07
C ALA A 33 -13.09 10.94 21.55
N ASP A 34 -12.28 11.91 21.13
CA ASP A 34 -12.18 12.36 19.74
C ASP A 34 -11.19 11.48 18.91
N THR A 35 -10.80 10.31 19.39
CA THR A 35 -9.79 9.48 18.76
C THR A 35 -10.37 8.13 18.33
N VAL A 36 -10.03 7.71 17.11
CA VAL A 36 -10.24 6.35 16.59
C VAL A 36 -8.88 5.71 16.39
N GLU A 37 -8.65 4.56 17.03
CA GLU A 37 -7.43 3.77 16.87
C GLU A 37 -7.77 2.48 16.12
N PHE A 38 -6.99 2.14 15.11
CA PHE A 38 -7.09 0.89 14.37
C PHE A 38 -5.72 0.23 14.31
N GLY A 39 -5.64 -1.02 14.74
CA GLY A 39 -4.34 -1.71 14.80
C GLY A 39 -4.39 -3.12 15.31
N ASN A 40 -3.20 -3.70 15.41
CA ASN A 40 -2.91 -4.98 16.06
C ASN A 40 -1.66 -4.84 16.96
N GLU A 41 -1.02 -5.94 17.33
CA GLU A 41 0.20 -5.95 18.13
C GLU A 41 1.41 -5.32 17.42
N PHE A 42 1.42 -5.22 16.08
CA PHE A 42 2.56 -4.72 15.31
C PHE A 42 2.44 -3.26 14.92
N LEU A 43 1.25 -2.83 14.54
CA LEU A 43 1.02 -1.53 13.92
C LEU A 43 -0.28 -0.92 14.43
N THR A 44 -0.26 0.39 14.70
CA THR A 44 -1.47 1.14 15.02
C THR A 44 -1.49 2.44 14.24
N ARG A 45 -2.64 2.77 13.67
CA ARG A 45 -2.92 4.10 13.12
C ARG A 45 -4.00 4.77 13.95
N LYS A 46 -3.76 6.02 14.32
CA LYS A 46 -4.64 6.80 15.18
C LYS A 46 -5.16 8.02 14.43
N PHE A 47 -6.46 8.18 14.49
CA PHE A 47 -7.17 9.27 13.84
C PHE A 47 -7.76 10.21 14.86
N LEU A 48 -7.60 11.50 14.65
CA LEU A 48 -8.38 12.52 15.36
C LEU A 48 -9.66 12.75 14.58
N VAL A 49 -10.80 12.56 15.25
CA VAL A 49 -12.15 12.79 14.73
C VAL A 49 -12.76 13.94 15.51
N LYS A 50 -12.79 15.13 14.94
CA LYS A 50 -13.28 16.33 15.61
C LYS A 50 -14.01 17.24 14.64
N ASN A 51 -15.18 17.74 15.05
CA ASN A 51 -16.03 18.63 14.22
C ASN A 51 -16.35 18.00 12.85
N ASP A 52 -16.69 16.73 12.82
CA ASP A 52 -16.94 15.95 11.59
C ASP A 52 -15.71 15.91 10.64
N LYS A 53 -14.50 16.17 11.11
CA LYS A 53 -13.26 16.06 10.35
C LYS A 53 -12.44 14.89 10.86
N VAL A 54 -11.74 14.23 9.93
CA VAL A 54 -10.86 13.10 10.23
C VAL A 54 -9.46 13.44 9.73
N ARG A 55 -8.45 13.13 10.53
CA ARG A 55 -7.07 13.15 10.09
C ARG A 55 -6.23 12.14 10.86
N THR A 56 -5.28 11.53 10.22
CA THR A 56 -4.23 10.77 10.91
C THR A 56 -3.39 11.74 11.75
N TYR A 57 -3.24 11.42 13.03
CA TYR A 57 -2.36 12.21 13.89
C TYR A 57 -1.17 11.41 14.43
N MET A 58 -1.21 10.07 14.32
CA MET A 58 -0.11 9.22 14.75
C MET A 58 -0.15 7.86 14.05
N ILE A 59 1.01 7.34 13.69
CA ILE A 59 1.21 5.97 13.25
C ILE A 59 2.30 5.37 14.15
N GLU A 60 2.03 4.21 14.77
CA GLU A 60 2.92 3.56 15.73
C GLU A 60 3.38 2.22 15.18
N ASN A 61 4.70 2.05 15.07
CA ASN A 61 5.34 0.76 14.89
C ASN A 61 5.67 0.17 16.29
N LYS A 62 5.03 -0.92 16.64
CA LYS A 62 5.21 -1.65 17.91
C LYS A 62 6.08 -2.89 17.77
N ARG A 63 6.56 -3.18 16.55
CA ARG A 63 7.34 -4.38 16.25
C ARG A 63 8.81 -4.30 16.66
N MET A 64 9.27 -3.14 17.13
CA MET A 64 10.66 -2.87 17.52
C MET A 64 10.98 -3.31 18.96
N GLY A 65 10.27 -4.28 19.51
CA GLY A 65 10.49 -4.83 20.85
C GLY A 65 10.14 -3.83 21.95
N LYS A 66 11.13 -3.39 22.73
CA LYS A 66 10.90 -2.43 23.84
C LYS A 66 10.74 -0.99 23.36
N GLN A 67 11.09 -0.68 22.13
CA GLN A 67 10.97 0.64 21.54
C GLN A 67 9.73 0.69 20.67
N VAL A 68 8.98 1.76 20.78
CA VAL A 68 7.88 2.06 19.88
C VAL A 68 8.29 3.24 19.02
N SER A 69 8.37 3.04 17.71
CA SER A 69 8.59 4.14 16.81
C SER A 69 7.27 4.80 16.43
N ARG A 70 7.29 6.12 16.31
CA ARG A 70 6.08 6.91 16.02
C ARG A 70 6.35 7.89 14.90
N ILE A 71 5.37 8.00 14.02
CA ILE A 71 5.26 9.08 13.06
C ILE A 71 4.09 9.94 13.50
N ILE A 72 4.35 11.23 13.72
CA ILE A 72 3.35 12.23 14.10
C ILE A 72 3.33 13.28 12.99
N PRO A 73 2.47 13.12 11.97
CA PRO A 73 2.36 14.07 10.89
C PRO A 73 1.90 15.44 11.42
N GLU A 74 2.35 16.52 10.80
CA GLU A 74 1.86 17.85 11.10
C GLU A 74 0.36 17.99 10.82
N ALA A 75 -0.28 18.96 11.45
CA ALA A 75 -1.71 19.21 11.29
C ALA A 75 -2.11 19.60 9.86
N THR A 76 -1.16 20.00 9.05
CA THR A 76 -1.29 20.35 7.62
C THR A 76 -1.22 19.13 6.69
N SER A 77 -0.95 17.94 7.23
CA SER A 77 -0.94 16.69 6.47
C SER A 77 -2.35 16.26 6.10
N GLU A 78 -2.45 15.55 4.98
CA GLU A 78 -3.70 15.00 4.48
C GLU A 78 -3.65 13.46 4.52
N ASP A 79 -4.78 12.80 4.65
CA ASP A 79 -4.87 11.35 4.49
C ASP A 79 -4.87 10.96 3.01
N PHE A 80 -5.38 11.84 2.16
CA PHE A 80 -5.31 11.76 0.70
C PHE A 80 -5.63 13.11 0.05
N ILE A 81 -5.20 13.27 -1.21
CA ILE A 81 -5.62 14.34 -2.10
C ILE A 81 -6.03 13.71 -3.43
N ILE A 82 -7.24 13.98 -3.89
CA ILE A 82 -7.73 13.55 -5.20
C ILE A 82 -7.65 14.77 -6.14
N ARG A 83 -6.80 14.70 -7.15
CA ARG A 83 -6.79 15.71 -8.21
C ARG A 83 -7.76 15.32 -9.32
N THR A 84 -8.64 16.24 -9.62
CA THR A 84 -9.68 16.09 -10.63
C THR A 84 -9.45 17.05 -11.78
N LEU A 85 -9.94 16.67 -12.95
CA LEU A 85 -9.96 17.49 -14.14
C LEU A 85 -11.42 17.57 -14.62
N SER A 86 -11.97 18.78 -14.70
CA SER A 86 -13.31 18.98 -15.27
C SER A 86 -13.32 18.81 -16.79
N ALA A 87 -14.50 18.72 -17.38
CA ALA A 87 -14.69 18.68 -18.83
C ALA A 87 -14.08 19.91 -19.52
N ASP A 88 -14.06 21.06 -18.83
CA ASP A 88 -13.45 22.31 -19.31
C ASP A 88 -11.95 22.39 -19.01
N SER A 89 -11.31 21.28 -18.67
CA SER A 89 -9.87 21.17 -18.33
C SER A 89 -9.43 21.99 -17.10
N VAL A 90 -10.36 22.30 -16.20
CA VAL A 90 -10.04 22.97 -14.93
C VAL A 90 -9.56 21.95 -13.93
N VAL A 91 -8.35 22.13 -13.43
CA VAL A 91 -7.74 21.31 -12.37
C VAL A 91 -8.23 21.76 -11.00
N ALA A 92 -8.62 20.84 -10.13
CA ALA A 92 -8.97 21.13 -8.76
C ALA A 92 -8.69 19.92 -7.85
N ASP A 93 -8.45 20.20 -6.57
CA ASP A 93 -8.16 19.16 -5.57
C ASP A 93 -9.37 18.95 -4.66
N ILE A 94 -9.62 17.68 -4.31
CA ILE A 94 -10.46 17.25 -3.20
C ILE A 94 -9.49 16.78 -2.11
N ARG A 95 -9.44 17.49 -0.98
CA ARG A 95 -8.55 17.18 0.14
C ARG A 95 -9.33 16.46 1.23
N SER A 96 -8.71 15.50 1.89
CA SER A 96 -9.34 14.78 3.00
C SER A 96 -9.80 15.73 4.12
N SER A 97 -9.06 16.80 4.38
CA SER A 97 -9.41 17.83 5.37
C SER A 97 -10.64 18.67 4.98
N ASP A 98 -10.99 18.76 3.70
CA ASP A 98 -12.18 19.50 3.25
C ASP A 98 -13.47 18.70 3.46
N LEU A 99 -13.36 17.36 3.55
CA LEU A 99 -14.51 16.47 3.63
C LEU A 99 -15.07 16.40 5.05
N PHE A 100 -16.39 16.20 5.14
CA PHE A 100 -17.08 16.03 6.42
C PHE A 100 -17.46 14.56 6.63
N LEU A 101 -17.07 14.04 7.76
CA LEU A 101 -17.41 12.68 8.18
C LEU A 101 -18.92 12.54 8.36
N GLN A 102 -19.48 11.48 7.82
CA GLN A 102 -20.85 11.06 8.06
C GLN A 102 -20.92 10.02 9.18
N ARG A 103 -20.07 9.00 9.10
CA ARG A 103 -20.01 7.90 10.07
C ARG A 103 -18.69 7.14 9.96
N VAL A 104 -18.36 6.43 11.03
CA VAL A 104 -17.29 5.42 11.08
C VAL A 104 -17.97 4.05 11.14
N GLN A 105 -17.46 3.10 10.37
CA GLN A 105 -17.96 1.74 10.35
C GLN A 105 -16.81 0.75 10.48
N VAL A 106 -17.01 -0.29 11.29
CA VAL A 106 -16.12 -1.43 11.41
C VAL A 106 -16.85 -2.62 10.81
N ALA A 107 -16.13 -3.43 10.04
CA ALA A 107 -16.66 -4.67 9.47
C ALA A 107 -15.54 -5.71 9.41
N ASP A 108 -15.93 -6.98 9.28
CA ASP A 108 -14.97 -8.04 9.00
C ASP A 108 -14.49 -7.96 7.54
N GLU A 109 -13.24 -8.31 7.32
CA GLU A 109 -12.61 -8.39 6.00
C GLU A 109 -12.06 -9.81 5.82
N GLY A 110 -12.75 -10.60 4.99
CA GLY A 110 -12.43 -12.01 4.88
C GLY A 110 -12.64 -12.79 6.18
N LYS A 111 -11.82 -13.82 6.40
CA LYS A 111 -11.93 -14.70 7.56
C LYS A 111 -11.21 -14.16 8.80
N ASP A 112 -10.05 -13.56 8.59
CA ASP A 112 -9.10 -13.23 9.66
C ASP A 112 -8.69 -11.74 9.61
N GLY A 113 -9.53 -10.88 9.02
CA GLY A 113 -9.27 -9.46 8.87
C GLY A 113 -10.41 -8.57 9.35
N LYS A 114 -10.09 -7.29 9.54
CA LYS A 114 -11.06 -6.23 9.79
C LYS A 114 -10.84 -5.05 8.87
N LYS A 115 -11.92 -4.34 8.57
CA LYS A 115 -11.85 -3.06 7.90
C LYS A 115 -12.50 -1.97 8.71
N LEU A 116 -11.86 -0.81 8.69
CA LEU A 116 -12.35 0.45 9.22
C LEU A 116 -12.68 1.36 8.05
N VAL A 117 -13.92 1.85 8.00
CA VAL A 117 -14.40 2.71 6.92
C VAL A 117 -14.82 4.06 7.47
N PHE A 118 -14.23 5.12 6.96
CA PHE A 118 -14.67 6.49 7.17
C PHE A 118 -15.55 6.90 5.99
N HIS A 119 -16.84 7.00 6.22
CA HIS A 119 -17.82 7.46 5.23
C HIS A 119 -17.92 8.97 5.30
N TYR A 120 -17.55 9.66 4.23
CA TYR A 120 -17.73 11.11 4.15
C TYR A 120 -19.12 11.46 3.60
N LYS A 121 -19.64 12.62 3.98
CA LYS A 121 -20.89 13.16 3.42
C LYS A 121 -20.68 13.43 1.92
N SER A 122 -21.71 13.16 1.11
CA SER A 122 -21.67 13.52 -0.31
C SER A 122 -21.50 15.02 -0.48
N PHE A 123 -20.76 15.42 -1.48
CA PHE A 123 -20.43 16.81 -1.75
C PHE A 123 -20.40 17.09 -3.25
N ARG A 124 -20.57 18.35 -3.60
CA ARG A 124 -20.50 18.79 -4.99
C ARG A 124 -19.15 19.43 -5.29
N HIS A 125 -18.46 18.93 -6.33
CA HIS A 125 -17.18 19.44 -6.78
C HIS A 125 -17.14 19.44 -8.31
N GLN A 126 -16.77 20.56 -8.91
CA GLN A 126 -16.72 20.75 -10.37
C GLN A 126 -18.02 20.29 -11.10
N LYS A 127 -19.20 20.66 -10.58
CA LYS A 127 -20.53 20.30 -11.09
C LYS A 127 -20.90 18.82 -10.99
N VAL A 128 -20.07 17.99 -10.36
CA VAL A 128 -20.27 16.55 -10.13
C VAL A 128 -20.57 16.30 -8.67
N ASP A 129 -21.44 15.36 -8.38
CA ASP A 129 -21.74 14.90 -7.03
C ASP A 129 -20.84 13.71 -6.69
N TRP A 130 -19.99 13.89 -5.68
CA TRP A 130 -19.00 12.91 -5.26
C TRP A 130 -19.41 12.27 -3.94
N GLN A 131 -19.16 10.97 -3.85
CA GLN A 131 -19.15 10.22 -2.59
C GLN A 131 -17.78 9.57 -2.46
N VAL A 132 -17.11 9.79 -1.33
CA VAL A 132 -15.79 9.20 -1.03
C VAL A 132 -15.88 8.45 0.28
N ASN A 133 -15.28 7.28 0.34
CA ASN A 133 -15.00 6.55 1.57
C ASN A 133 -13.49 6.30 1.65
N MET A 134 -12.91 6.49 2.83
CA MET A 134 -11.55 6.03 3.12
C MET A 134 -11.63 4.71 3.88
N VAL A 135 -11.02 3.68 3.32
CA VAL A 135 -11.06 2.32 3.86
C VAL A 135 -9.67 1.90 4.29
N LEU A 136 -9.56 1.39 5.51
CA LEU A 136 -8.35 0.74 6.00
C LEU A 136 -8.65 -0.73 6.25
N THR A 137 -7.71 -1.61 5.91
CA THR A 137 -7.81 -3.05 6.16
C THR A 137 -6.57 -3.56 6.86
N LEU A 138 -6.77 -4.52 7.75
CA LEU A 138 -5.72 -5.19 8.49
C LEU A 138 -6.11 -6.66 8.67
N GLU A 139 -5.16 -7.55 8.46
CA GLU A 139 -5.31 -8.99 8.64
C GLU A 139 -4.55 -9.45 9.89
N GLU A 140 -5.04 -10.50 10.56
CA GLU A 140 -4.42 -11.11 11.73
C GLU A 140 -2.98 -11.54 11.42
N GLY A 141 -2.05 -11.27 12.33
CA GLY A 141 -0.64 -11.66 12.18
C GLY A 141 0.14 -10.87 11.13
N LYS A 142 -0.46 -9.93 10.41
CA LYS A 142 0.22 -9.11 9.42
C LYS A 142 0.79 -7.84 10.05
N HIS A 143 2.04 -7.56 9.72
CA HIS A 143 2.74 -6.36 10.18
C HIS A 143 2.54 -5.14 9.26
N TYR A 144 1.55 -5.19 8.40
CA TYR A 144 1.21 -4.11 7.47
C TYR A 144 -0.30 -3.91 7.37
N MET A 145 -0.68 -2.66 7.14
CA MET A 145 -2.05 -2.18 6.97
C MET A 145 -2.19 -1.61 5.58
N ARG A 146 -3.35 -1.82 4.96
CA ARG A 146 -3.67 -1.22 3.67
C ARG A 146 -4.68 -0.12 3.82
N LYS A 147 -4.58 0.90 2.96
CA LYS A 147 -5.57 1.96 2.81
C LYS A 147 -5.93 2.13 1.34
N TYR A 148 -7.20 2.38 1.05
CA TYR A 148 -7.68 2.68 -0.28
C TYR A 148 -8.91 3.57 -0.22
N LEU A 149 -9.31 4.12 -1.35
CA LEU A 149 -10.50 4.93 -1.48
C LEU A 149 -11.56 4.20 -2.31
N GLU A 150 -12.81 4.33 -1.89
CA GLU A 150 -13.98 4.00 -2.68
C GLU A 150 -14.61 5.31 -3.11
N ILE A 151 -14.71 5.53 -4.42
CA ILE A 151 -15.18 6.78 -5.00
C ILE A 151 -16.37 6.48 -5.89
N THR A 152 -17.51 7.11 -5.59
CA THR A 152 -18.74 6.95 -6.37
C THR A 152 -19.14 8.29 -6.98
N VAL A 153 -19.52 8.23 -8.25
CA VAL A 153 -20.06 9.34 -9.03
C VAL A 153 -21.35 8.84 -9.72
N PRO A 154 -22.44 9.61 -9.72
CA PRO A 154 -23.68 9.21 -10.40
C PRO A 154 -23.45 8.87 -11.87
N ASP A 155 -24.12 7.84 -12.38
CA ASP A 155 -23.97 7.34 -13.76
C ASP A 155 -24.12 8.47 -14.78
N SER A 156 -25.09 9.33 -14.60
CA SER A 156 -25.35 10.49 -15.48
C SER A 156 -24.24 11.54 -15.48
N GLN A 157 -23.32 11.49 -14.53
CA GLN A 157 -22.24 12.48 -14.36
C GLN A 157 -20.84 11.89 -14.62
N ARG A 158 -20.70 10.60 -14.92
CA ARG A 158 -19.40 9.91 -15.11
C ARG A 158 -18.55 10.53 -16.22
N HIS A 159 -19.18 11.02 -17.29
CA HIS A 159 -18.49 11.68 -18.39
C HIS A 159 -17.89 13.05 -18.01
N LEU A 160 -18.40 13.69 -16.95
CA LEU A 160 -17.92 14.98 -16.43
C LEU A 160 -16.79 14.83 -15.41
N ALA A 161 -16.71 13.67 -14.77
CA ALA A 161 -15.76 13.39 -13.71
C ALA A 161 -14.53 12.70 -14.27
N ARG A 162 -13.37 13.34 -14.15
CA ARG A 162 -12.07 12.75 -14.51
C ARG A 162 -11.14 12.80 -13.32
N LEU A 163 -10.57 11.65 -13.04
CA LEU A 163 -9.56 11.44 -12.02
C LEU A 163 -8.17 11.59 -12.67
N ASP A 164 -7.45 12.64 -12.34
CA ASP A 164 -6.09 12.85 -12.85
C ASP A 164 -5.10 12.01 -12.08
N TYR A 165 -4.95 12.27 -10.78
CA TYR A 165 -4.17 11.44 -9.87
C TYR A 165 -4.72 11.47 -8.45
N ILE A 166 -4.22 10.55 -7.62
CA ILE A 166 -4.44 10.53 -6.18
C ILE A 166 -3.08 10.54 -5.49
N ASP A 167 -2.88 11.48 -4.59
CA ASP A 167 -1.78 11.42 -3.62
C ASP A 167 -2.27 10.69 -2.38
N PHE A 168 -1.62 9.58 -2.07
CA PHE A 168 -1.75 8.89 -0.80
C PHE A 168 -0.66 9.37 0.16
N GLU A 169 -0.99 9.47 1.43
CA GLU A 169 -0.11 9.94 2.51
C GLU A 169 0.64 11.23 2.15
N PRO A 170 -0.05 12.31 1.73
CA PRO A 170 0.61 13.58 1.59
C PRO A 170 0.94 14.15 2.99
N MET A 171 2.03 13.66 3.57
CA MET A 171 2.47 13.98 4.92
C MET A 171 3.46 15.13 4.93
N ASN A 172 3.22 16.08 5.82
CA ASN A 172 4.22 17.04 6.30
C ASN A 172 4.76 16.52 7.62
N LEU A 173 6.07 16.32 7.71
CA LEU A 173 6.74 15.78 8.88
C LEU A 173 7.54 16.87 9.58
N PRO A 174 7.53 16.92 10.93
CA PRO A 174 8.44 17.77 11.69
C PRO A 174 9.91 17.49 11.36
N GLU A 175 10.79 18.42 11.67
CA GLU A 175 12.22 18.20 11.59
C GLU A 175 12.69 16.98 12.42
N GLY A 176 13.71 16.28 11.93
CA GLY A 176 14.35 15.19 12.65
C GLY A 176 13.85 13.79 12.26
N TYR A 177 12.88 13.67 11.37
CA TYR A 177 12.52 12.38 10.81
C TYR A 177 13.55 11.93 9.77
N ALA A 178 14.00 10.68 9.87
CA ALA A 178 14.79 10.03 8.82
C ALA A 178 13.82 9.51 7.75
N VAL A 179 13.81 10.18 6.60
CA VAL A 179 13.00 9.83 5.43
C VAL A 179 13.91 9.48 4.27
N TRP A 180 13.69 8.36 3.64
CA TRP A 180 14.47 7.99 2.46
C TRP A 180 13.68 7.05 1.54
N THR A 181 14.11 7.00 0.29
CA THR A 181 13.71 6.02 -0.71
C THR A 181 14.95 5.50 -1.41
N HIS A 182 14.83 4.45 -2.19
CA HIS A 182 15.96 4.01 -3.01
C HIS A 182 16.41 5.16 -3.92
N PRO A 183 17.71 5.48 -3.93
CA PRO A 183 18.20 6.53 -4.81
C PRO A 183 17.95 6.12 -6.25
N VAL A 184 17.35 7.02 -7.00
CA VAL A 184 17.28 6.89 -8.45
C VAL A 184 18.68 7.13 -8.96
N MET A 185 19.29 6.10 -9.55
CA MET A 185 20.60 6.28 -10.18
C MET A 185 20.44 7.21 -11.38
N GLU A 186 21.04 8.38 -11.33
CA GLU A 186 21.29 9.22 -12.50
C GLU A 186 22.27 8.49 -13.41
N GLN A 187 21.79 7.54 -14.20
CA GLN A 187 22.57 7.01 -15.31
C GLN A 187 22.27 7.84 -16.53
N GLY A 188 23.21 8.72 -16.88
CA GLY A 188 23.25 9.32 -18.19
C GLY A 188 23.49 8.26 -19.26
N VAL A 189 22.43 7.74 -19.84
CA VAL A 189 22.52 6.91 -21.05
C VAL A 189 22.57 7.87 -22.24
N GLY A 190 23.70 7.93 -22.92
CA GLY A 190 23.83 8.70 -24.15
C GLY A 190 23.84 10.22 -24.00
N GLY A 191 24.31 10.75 -22.84
CA GLY A 191 24.45 12.20 -22.62
C GLY A 191 23.15 12.95 -22.35
N VAL A 192 22.05 12.26 -22.14
CA VAL A 192 20.77 12.84 -21.71
C VAL A 192 20.64 12.61 -20.21
N SER A 193 20.64 13.70 -19.44
CA SER A 193 20.27 13.67 -18.02
C SER A 193 18.78 13.36 -17.94
N GLY A 194 18.43 12.10 -17.70
CA GLY A 194 17.07 11.70 -17.47
C GLY A 194 16.79 11.63 -15.97
N TYR A 195 15.83 12.37 -15.48
CA TYR A 195 15.21 12.06 -14.18
C TYR A 195 14.46 10.73 -14.34
N TYR A 196 14.95 9.68 -13.70
CA TYR A 196 14.17 8.46 -13.60
C TYR A 196 13.11 8.66 -12.53
N ILE A 197 11.86 8.56 -12.93
CA ILE A 197 10.73 8.52 -11.99
C ILE A 197 10.93 7.30 -11.09
N SER A 198 10.79 7.49 -9.77
CA SER A 198 10.88 6.40 -8.79
C SER A 198 9.62 5.53 -8.84
N LEU A 199 9.36 4.89 -9.98
CA LEU A 199 8.17 4.07 -10.18
C LEU A 199 8.15 2.91 -9.19
N GLY A 200 7.06 2.83 -8.41
CA GLY A 200 6.82 1.74 -7.48
C GLY A 200 7.76 1.70 -6.27
N GLN A 201 8.65 2.67 -6.09
CA GLN A 201 9.57 2.68 -4.96
C GLN A 201 8.84 2.99 -3.65
N PRO A 202 9.12 2.24 -2.57
CA PRO A 202 8.61 2.57 -1.24
C PRO A 202 9.35 3.78 -0.64
N VAL A 203 8.66 4.46 0.30
CA VAL A 203 9.28 5.41 1.23
C VAL A 203 9.47 4.72 2.55
N TYR A 204 10.58 5.00 3.19
CA TYR A 204 10.92 4.49 4.51
C TYR A 204 11.03 5.64 5.51
N ILE A 205 10.28 5.54 6.61
CA ILE A 205 10.23 6.58 7.63
C ILE A 205 10.25 5.90 9.01
N GLN A 206 11.26 6.17 9.84
CA GLN A 206 11.31 5.76 11.24
C GLN A 206 11.02 4.26 11.48
N GLY A 207 11.58 3.37 10.66
CA GLY A 207 11.36 1.93 10.79
C GLY A 207 9.96 1.48 10.33
N MET A 208 9.38 2.21 9.42
CA MET A 208 8.17 1.83 8.69
C MET A 208 8.41 1.99 7.20
N PHE A 209 7.71 1.22 6.39
CA PHE A 209 7.67 1.38 4.94
C PHE A 209 6.28 1.80 4.48
N PHE A 210 6.26 2.62 3.43
CA PHE A 210 5.05 3.10 2.77
C PHE A 210 5.17 2.83 1.28
N GLY A 211 4.12 2.34 0.67
CA GLY A 211 4.11 2.04 -0.76
C GLY A 211 2.71 1.96 -1.32
N LEU A 212 2.61 1.78 -2.63
CA LEU A 212 1.34 1.54 -3.32
C LEU A 212 1.43 0.19 -4.05
N GLU A 213 0.42 -0.65 -3.89
CA GLU A 213 0.32 -1.94 -4.58
C GLU A 213 -0.01 -1.73 -6.07
N PHE A 214 0.74 -0.83 -6.71
CA PHE A 214 0.66 -0.50 -8.12
C PHE A 214 2.04 -0.10 -8.65
N PRO A 215 2.61 -0.82 -9.61
CA PRO A 215 4.01 -0.64 -10.02
C PRO A 215 4.31 0.70 -10.69
N ALA A 216 3.30 1.39 -11.23
CA ALA A 216 3.46 2.70 -11.87
C ALA A 216 3.13 3.87 -10.92
N SER A 217 3.28 3.69 -9.62
CA SER A 217 3.17 4.77 -8.65
C SER A 217 4.44 5.62 -8.64
N GLU A 218 4.30 6.88 -8.27
CA GLU A 218 5.41 7.82 -8.06
C GLU A 218 5.53 8.16 -6.59
N THR A 219 6.75 8.11 -6.09
CA THR A 219 7.07 8.52 -4.72
C THR A 219 7.84 9.84 -4.77
N GLU A 220 7.39 10.82 -4.01
CA GLU A 220 8.05 12.12 -3.93
C GLU A 220 8.41 12.44 -2.47
N ILE A 221 9.66 12.87 -2.28
CA ILE A 221 10.19 13.37 -1.00
C ILE A 221 10.74 14.77 -1.26
N GLU A 222 10.16 15.78 -0.64
CA GLU A 222 10.60 17.17 -0.72
C GLU A 222 11.22 17.60 0.60
N GLY A 223 12.52 17.92 0.59
CA GLY A 223 13.25 18.46 1.75
C GLY A 223 13.25 17.57 2.99
N ASN A 224 13.12 16.26 2.85
CA ASN A 224 12.99 15.28 3.94
C ASN A 224 11.80 15.51 4.90
N GLN A 225 10.89 16.39 4.55
CA GLN A 225 9.76 16.78 5.40
C GLN A 225 8.40 16.55 4.74
N LYS A 226 8.34 16.54 3.41
CA LYS A 226 7.10 16.27 2.70
C LYS A 226 7.20 14.96 1.94
N VAL A 227 6.24 14.11 2.15
CA VAL A 227 6.16 12.78 1.53
C VAL A 227 4.82 12.63 0.86
N ARG A 228 4.79 12.04 -0.32
CA ARG A 228 3.56 11.60 -0.99
C ARG A 228 3.82 10.41 -1.88
N ILE A 229 2.82 9.58 -2.04
CA ILE A 229 2.81 8.43 -2.95
C ILE A 229 1.67 8.69 -3.93
N ARG A 230 2.00 8.82 -5.20
CA ARG A 230 1.06 9.24 -6.24
C ARG A 230 0.67 8.09 -7.14
N TYR A 231 -0.62 7.95 -7.36
CA TYR A 231 -1.23 7.10 -8.36
C TYR A 231 -1.82 7.94 -9.49
N TYR A 232 -1.35 7.76 -10.71
CA TYR A 232 -1.89 8.41 -11.90
C TYR A 232 -2.99 7.55 -12.52
N SER A 233 -4.17 8.12 -12.70
CA SER A 233 -5.26 7.51 -13.44
C SER A 233 -5.39 8.13 -14.83
N GLY A 234 -5.53 9.43 -14.92
CA GLY A 234 -5.75 10.17 -16.16
C GLY A 234 -7.05 9.80 -16.86
N LYS A 235 -8.01 9.15 -16.18
CA LYS A 235 -9.22 8.57 -16.77
C LYS A 235 -10.49 9.21 -16.26
N SER A 236 -11.50 9.32 -17.13
CA SER A 236 -12.86 9.62 -16.68
C SER A 236 -13.51 8.41 -16.00
N PHE A 237 -14.53 8.65 -15.18
CA PHE A 237 -15.31 7.56 -14.57
C PHE A 237 -16.06 6.72 -15.62
N GLU A 238 -16.40 7.31 -16.76
CA GLU A 238 -16.95 6.58 -17.89
C GLU A 238 -15.94 5.60 -18.48
N MET A 239 -14.69 6.01 -18.64
CA MET A 239 -13.60 5.12 -19.08
C MET A 239 -13.32 4.02 -18.06
N LEU A 240 -13.26 4.34 -16.76
CA LEU A 240 -13.07 3.36 -15.70
C LEU A 240 -14.21 2.33 -15.68
N ALA A 241 -15.46 2.75 -15.94
CA ALA A 241 -16.60 1.84 -16.06
C ALA A 241 -16.48 0.93 -17.28
N SER A 242 -16.12 1.48 -18.44
CA SER A 242 -15.96 0.70 -19.69
C SER A 242 -14.83 -0.33 -19.62
N GLU A 243 -13.82 -0.08 -18.79
CA GLU A 243 -12.71 -1.00 -18.53
C GLU A 243 -13.01 -2.04 -17.44
N GLY A 244 -14.23 -2.07 -16.91
CA GLY A 244 -14.60 -2.97 -15.81
C GLY A 244 -13.90 -2.67 -14.48
N ARG A 245 -13.43 -1.43 -14.30
CA ARG A 245 -12.72 -1.00 -13.09
C ARG A 245 -13.66 -0.55 -11.96
N MET A 246 -14.95 -0.56 -12.20
CA MET A 246 -15.97 -0.20 -11.22
C MET A 246 -16.72 -1.43 -10.75
N VAL A 247 -17.01 -1.50 -9.46
CA VAL A 247 -17.86 -2.54 -8.89
C VAL A 247 -19.35 -2.25 -9.20
N ASP A 248 -20.23 -3.22 -8.97
CA ASP A 248 -21.65 -3.22 -9.35
C ASP A 248 -22.43 -1.97 -8.90
N SER A 249 -22.00 -1.33 -7.80
CA SER A 249 -22.61 -0.11 -7.28
C SER A 249 -22.22 1.18 -8.01
N GLY A 250 -21.41 1.09 -9.08
CA GLY A 250 -20.82 2.26 -9.72
C GLY A 250 -19.69 2.90 -8.93
N THR A 251 -19.08 2.16 -8.03
CA THR A 251 -17.99 2.61 -7.18
C THR A 251 -16.64 2.20 -7.78
N PHE A 252 -15.76 3.16 -7.94
CA PHE A 252 -14.36 2.93 -8.28
C PHE A 252 -13.57 2.71 -7.00
N THR A 253 -12.88 1.55 -6.91
CA THR A 253 -11.94 1.25 -5.84
C THR A 253 -10.53 1.49 -6.33
N THR A 254 -9.78 2.34 -5.63
CA THR A 254 -8.40 2.66 -5.96
C THR A 254 -7.46 1.47 -5.72
N TRP A 255 -6.23 1.57 -6.21
CA TRP A 255 -5.15 0.72 -5.74
C TRP A 255 -4.91 0.94 -4.25
N LYS A 256 -4.36 -0.07 -3.58
CA LYS A 256 -4.15 -0.05 -2.13
C LYS A 256 -2.77 0.55 -1.82
N GLU A 257 -2.77 1.54 -0.98
CA GLU A 257 -1.57 1.97 -0.26
C GLU A 257 -1.31 1.02 0.88
N VAL A 258 -0.05 0.80 1.23
CA VAL A 258 0.40 -0.04 2.33
C VAL A 258 1.32 0.74 3.27
N ILE A 259 1.10 0.53 4.56
CA ILE A 259 2.02 0.95 5.63
C ILE A 259 2.44 -0.30 6.38
N GLY A 260 3.74 -0.55 6.51
CA GLY A 260 4.26 -1.71 7.22
C GLY A 260 5.21 -1.35 8.35
N ALA A 261 5.11 -2.09 9.44
CA ALA A 261 5.98 -1.99 10.61
C ALA A 261 7.20 -2.91 10.47
N THR A 262 8.38 -2.39 10.77
CA THR A 262 9.63 -3.17 10.73
C THR A 262 10.19 -3.41 12.12
N ARG A 263 11.08 -4.40 12.24
CA ARG A 263 11.69 -4.80 13.52
C ARG A 263 12.78 -3.85 14.01
N SER A 264 13.23 -2.92 13.17
CA SER A 264 14.31 -1.99 13.48
C SER A 264 14.21 -0.73 12.62
N THR A 265 14.98 0.29 12.96
CA THR A 265 15.29 1.44 12.09
C THR A 265 16.52 1.21 11.23
N ASP A 266 17.18 0.07 11.40
CA ASP A 266 18.30 -0.36 10.56
C ASP A 266 17.80 -0.66 9.14
N MET A 267 18.53 -0.18 8.15
CA MET A 267 18.13 -0.22 6.75
C MET A 267 18.01 -1.64 6.20
N ASP A 268 18.94 -2.52 6.53
CA ASP A 268 18.94 -3.90 6.06
C ASP A 268 17.74 -4.67 6.64
N VAL A 269 17.36 -4.36 7.89
CA VAL A 269 16.19 -4.95 8.55
C VAL A 269 14.91 -4.42 7.93
N ILE A 270 14.85 -3.12 7.65
CA ILE A 270 13.69 -2.49 6.98
C ILE A 270 13.47 -3.13 5.62
N GLN A 271 14.50 -3.26 4.80
CA GLN A 271 14.43 -3.91 3.49
C GLN A 271 14.00 -5.37 3.60
N THR A 272 14.55 -6.11 4.56
CA THR A 272 14.16 -7.51 4.80
C THR A 272 12.68 -7.65 5.12
N ASP A 273 12.16 -6.79 6.01
CA ASP A 273 10.76 -6.81 6.39
C ASP A 273 9.84 -6.33 5.24
N PHE A 274 10.29 -5.38 4.43
CA PHE A 274 9.61 -4.98 3.21
C PHE A 274 9.54 -6.12 2.18
N PHE A 275 10.65 -6.82 1.94
CA PHE A 275 10.65 -7.98 1.04
C PHE A 275 9.80 -9.14 1.58
N SER A 276 9.70 -9.30 2.91
CA SER A 276 8.76 -10.26 3.50
C SER A 276 7.31 -9.90 3.15
N TYR A 277 6.95 -8.62 3.23
CA TYR A 277 5.65 -8.14 2.75
C TYR A 277 5.45 -8.40 1.25
N ILE A 278 6.45 -8.08 0.41
CA ILE A 278 6.37 -8.35 -1.05
C ILE A 278 6.15 -9.85 -1.31
N HIS A 279 6.84 -10.71 -0.57
CA HIS A 279 6.64 -12.16 -0.68
C HIS A 279 5.21 -12.59 -0.32
N ASP A 280 4.64 -12.01 0.72
CA ASP A 280 3.28 -12.29 1.17
C ASP A 280 2.22 -11.96 0.11
N ILE A 281 2.43 -10.89 -0.66
CA ILE A 281 1.47 -10.43 -1.69
C ILE A 281 1.78 -10.96 -3.08
N SER A 282 2.93 -11.62 -3.26
CA SER A 282 3.36 -12.15 -4.56
C SER A 282 2.44 -13.26 -5.04
N VAL A 283 2.05 -13.19 -6.29
CA VAL A 283 1.33 -14.27 -6.95
C VAL A 283 2.36 -15.23 -7.54
N PRO A 284 2.26 -16.53 -7.26
CA PRO A 284 3.12 -17.51 -7.91
C PRO A 284 3.04 -17.40 -9.43
N VAL A 285 4.17 -17.36 -10.09
CA VAL A 285 4.25 -17.33 -11.55
C VAL A 285 4.91 -18.60 -12.05
N ASP A 286 4.42 -19.12 -13.15
CA ASP A 286 5.06 -20.24 -13.83
C ASP A 286 6.41 -19.79 -14.42
N PHE A 287 7.35 -20.71 -14.46
CA PHE A 287 8.60 -20.49 -15.14
C PHE A 287 8.34 -20.22 -16.63
N ARG A 288 8.89 -19.11 -17.15
CA ARG A 288 8.76 -18.72 -18.54
C ARG A 288 10.13 -18.48 -19.12
N ILE A 289 10.35 -19.04 -20.31
CA ILE A 289 11.50 -18.72 -21.15
C ILE A 289 11.03 -17.64 -22.13
N GLN A 290 11.76 -16.53 -22.18
CA GLN A 290 11.44 -15.42 -23.07
C GLN A 290 12.65 -15.11 -23.96
N TYR A 291 12.43 -15.03 -25.26
CA TYR A 291 13.38 -14.52 -26.22
C TYR A 291 13.20 -13.00 -26.36
N ASN A 292 14.28 -12.26 -26.25
CA ASN A 292 14.29 -10.82 -26.47
C ASN A 292 15.04 -10.49 -27.75
N SER A 293 14.30 -10.27 -28.83
CA SER A 293 14.85 -9.97 -30.16
C SER A 293 15.56 -8.62 -30.26
N TRP A 294 15.33 -7.71 -29.28
CA TRP A 294 15.97 -6.39 -29.29
C TRP A 294 17.51 -6.50 -29.20
N TYR A 295 18.02 -7.42 -28.41
CA TYR A 295 19.47 -7.58 -28.27
C TYR A 295 20.15 -8.11 -29.55
N ASP A 296 19.41 -8.85 -30.38
CA ASP A 296 19.95 -9.42 -31.62
C ASP A 296 19.78 -8.49 -32.82
N PHE A 297 18.63 -7.83 -32.94
CA PHE A 297 18.24 -7.17 -34.18
C PHE A 297 17.89 -5.67 -34.01
N MET A 298 17.66 -5.21 -32.80
CA MET A 298 17.23 -3.81 -32.53
C MET A 298 16.08 -3.37 -33.46
N LEU A 299 16.32 -2.36 -34.29
CA LEU A 299 15.33 -1.84 -35.27
C LEU A 299 15.26 -2.64 -36.57
N ASP A 300 16.22 -3.52 -36.83
CA ASP A 300 16.28 -4.36 -38.05
C ASP A 300 15.47 -5.65 -37.93
N ILE A 301 14.63 -5.73 -36.90
CA ILE A 301 13.78 -6.89 -36.67
C ILE A 301 12.79 -7.09 -37.85
N ASN A 302 12.74 -8.32 -38.35
CA ASN A 302 11.78 -8.76 -39.37
C ASN A 302 11.42 -10.23 -39.19
N GLU A 303 10.39 -10.70 -39.94
CA GLU A 303 9.89 -12.07 -39.82
C GLU A 303 11.00 -13.12 -40.03
N ASN A 304 11.83 -12.94 -41.05
CA ASN A 304 12.88 -13.90 -41.37
C ASN A 304 13.93 -14.01 -40.25
N ASN A 305 14.32 -12.88 -39.63
CA ASN A 305 15.25 -12.86 -38.53
C ASN A 305 14.68 -13.65 -37.34
N ILE A 306 13.43 -13.41 -36.99
CA ILE A 306 12.76 -14.09 -35.87
C ILE A 306 12.64 -15.58 -36.15
N LEU A 307 12.16 -15.98 -37.34
CA LEU A 307 12.03 -17.39 -37.67
C LEU A 307 13.38 -18.12 -37.68
N ASN A 308 14.44 -17.47 -38.14
CA ASN A 308 15.78 -18.05 -38.12
C ASN A 308 16.28 -18.23 -36.68
N SER A 309 16.09 -17.23 -35.76
CA SER A 309 16.45 -17.37 -34.37
C SER A 309 15.74 -18.54 -33.68
N PHE A 310 14.43 -18.69 -33.91
CA PHE A 310 13.71 -19.85 -33.34
C PHE A 310 14.18 -21.19 -33.90
N ARG A 311 14.51 -21.27 -35.19
CA ARG A 311 15.10 -22.50 -35.78
C ARG A 311 16.46 -22.82 -35.15
N GLU A 312 17.30 -21.80 -34.87
CA GLU A 312 18.58 -22.03 -34.23
C GLU A 312 18.41 -22.48 -32.77
N VAL A 313 17.45 -21.89 -32.02
CA VAL A 313 17.10 -22.33 -30.66
C VAL A 313 16.62 -23.79 -30.68
N GLU A 314 15.70 -24.13 -31.60
CA GLU A 314 15.18 -25.50 -31.77
C GLU A 314 16.34 -26.47 -32.06
N ARG A 315 17.23 -26.14 -33.02
CA ARG A 315 18.38 -26.94 -33.33
C ARG A 315 19.32 -27.14 -32.16
N GLY A 316 19.61 -26.06 -31.40
CA GLY A 316 20.45 -26.10 -30.23
C GLY A 316 19.90 -26.96 -29.11
N LEU A 317 18.60 -26.86 -28.83
CA LEU A 317 17.92 -27.68 -27.83
C LEU A 317 17.88 -29.16 -28.24
N THR A 318 17.62 -29.46 -29.52
CA THR A 318 17.55 -30.83 -30.02
C THR A 318 18.92 -31.53 -30.05
N GLN A 319 20.01 -30.78 -30.30
CA GLN A 319 21.37 -31.32 -30.34
C GLN A 319 21.98 -31.56 -28.95
N ASN A 320 21.55 -30.82 -27.95
CA ASN A 320 22.15 -30.84 -26.60
C ASN A 320 21.24 -31.53 -25.56
N GLY A 321 20.12 -32.12 -25.95
CA GLY A 321 19.19 -32.84 -25.07
C GLY A 321 18.18 -31.94 -24.43
#